data_d5a2c580a5f5e3fab7b7c2aed2c88f7f
#
_entry.id   d5a2c580a5f5e3fab7b7c2aed2c88f7f
#
_cell.length_a   1.000
_cell.length_b   1.000
_cell.length_c   1.000
_cell.angle_alpha   90.00
_cell.angle_beta   90.00
_cell.angle_gamma   90.00
#
_symmetry.space_group_name_H-M   'P 1'
#
loop_
_entity.id
_entity.type
_entity.pdbx_description
1 polymer ?
#
loop_
_entity_poly.entity_id
_entity_poly.type
_entity_poly.pdbx_seq_one_letter_code
_entity_poly.pdbx_strand_id
1 'polypeptide(L)'
;MSLTAVLLFVVLPYIAIGQLVPAILFRKVVVAVVQAPELQQPLAKERSDFAAWLTWCGVAVLIPLHLIPLLFPGASLSVLSWRPLLVTVELVGWIGGALFLVGMVHSGWRRIRDPRFGRLRSGLELATLFSILASTFSGVVVAVADRWGSAWYTTVLVPYLRSLILLRPEVSGLSGMGYWPQAHVATSFLALALLPFSTYPPQWIRSWFEFWAGAEQPRSAR
;
A
#
# COMPACT_ATOMS: atom_id res chain seq x y z
N MET A 1 21.56 15.32 10.38
CA MET A 1 20.61 14.57 9.54
C MET A 1 21.01 14.79 8.08
N SER A 2 21.11 13.73 7.27
CA SER A 2 21.43 13.88 5.84
C SER A 2 20.23 14.50 5.09
N LEU A 3 20.48 15.25 4.00
CA LEU A 3 19.43 15.79 3.15
C LEU A 3 18.50 14.68 2.62
N THR A 4 19.09 13.54 2.27
CA THR A 4 18.34 12.35 1.81
C THR A 4 17.35 11.86 2.87
N ALA A 5 17.75 11.78 4.13
CA ALA A 5 16.85 11.35 5.22
C ALA A 5 15.70 12.36 5.42
N VAL A 6 15.96 13.66 5.29
CA VAL A 6 14.89 14.68 5.33
C VAL A 6 13.91 14.49 4.20
N LEU A 7 14.40 14.33 2.97
CA LEU A 7 13.54 14.17 1.79
C LEU A 7 12.69 12.89 1.87
N LEU A 8 13.29 11.76 2.24
CA LEU A 8 12.60 10.47 2.25
C LEU A 8 11.70 10.24 3.47
N PHE A 9 12.08 10.77 4.65
CA PHE A 9 11.40 10.46 5.90
C PHE A 9 10.69 11.65 6.55
N VAL A 10 10.75 12.83 5.94
CA VAL A 10 9.95 13.99 6.37
C VAL A 10 9.11 14.50 5.21
N VAL A 11 9.74 14.94 4.12
CA VAL A 11 9.03 15.59 3.01
C VAL A 11 8.09 14.63 2.30
N LEU A 12 8.56 13.45 1.90
CA LEU A 12 7.78 12.46 1.19
C LEU A 12 6.54 11.96 1.97
N PRO A 13 6.61 11.63 3.28
CA PRO A 13 5.44 11.31 4.08
C PRO A 13 4.39 12.41 4.12
N TYR A 14 4.80 13.68 4.30
CA TYR A 14 3.85 14.79 4.31
C TYR A 14 3.20 15.01 2.94
N ILE A 15 3.96 14.85 1.85
CA ILE A 15 3.39 14.86 0.50
C ILE A 15 2.37 13.73 0.37
N ALA A 16 2.72 12.51 0.76
CA ALA A 16 1.83 11.35 0.66
C ALA A 16 0.52 11.54 1.44
N ILE A 17 0.61 11.98 2.70
CA ILE A 17 -0.56 12.24 3.55
C ILE A 17 -1.37 13.42 2.99
N GLY A 18 -0.69 14.52 2.62
CA GLY A 18 -1.32 15.72 2.09
C GLY A 18 -2.05 15.50 0.76
N GLN A 19 -1.65 14.53 -0.04
CA GLN A 19 -2.32 14.15 -1.27
C GLN A 19 -3.41 13.11 -1.06
N LEU A 20 -3.17 12.14 -0.18
CA LEU A 20 -4.11 11.05 0.09
C LEU A 20 -5.42 11.56 0.70
N VAL A 21 -5.34 12.47 1.68
CA VAL A 21 -6.52 13.01 2.36
C VAL A 21 -7.45 13.77 1.39
N PRO A 22 -6.99 14.77 0.61
CA PRO A 22 -7.83 15.39 -0.41
C PRO A 22 -8.32 14.42 -1.46
N ALA A 23 -7.51 13.46 -1.89
CA ALA A 23 -7.92 12.48 -2.88
C ALA A 23 -9.06 11.58 -2.40
N ILE A 24 -9.09 11.24 -1.12
CA ILE A 24 -10.22 10.51 -0.52
C ILE A 24 -11.46 11.41 -0.42
N LEU A 25 -11.31 12.63 0.08
CA LEU A 25 -12.42 13.56 0.32
C LEU A 25 -13.03 14.09 -0.99
N PHE A 26 -12.17 14.44 -1.97
CA PHE A 26 -12.56 15.06 -3.23
C PHE A 26 -12.41 14.13 -4.43
N ARG A 27 -12.51 12.83 -4.21
CA ARG A 27 -12.28 11.82 -5.25
C ARG A 27 -13.03 12.07 -6.54
N LYS A 28 -14.29 12.52 -6.49
CA LYS A 28 -15.06 12.84 -7.70
C LYS A 28 -14.40 13.93 -8.54
N VAL A 29 -13.80 14.93 -7.87
CA VAL A 29 -13.09 16.02 -8.53
C VAL A 29 -11.75 15.55 -9.07
N VAL A 30 -10.98 14.81 -8.28
CA VAL A 30 -9.68 14.25 -8.69
C VAL A 30 -9.83 13.32 -9.90
N VAL A 31 -10.83 12.44 -9.88
CA VAL A 31 -11.14 11.55 -11.00
C VAL A 31 -11.53 12.34 -12.26
N ALA A 32 -12.35 13.39 -12.12
CA ALA A 32 -12.79 14.20 -13.25
C ALA A 32 -11.64 15.02 -13.87
N VAL A 33 -10.68 15.49 -13.04
CA VAL A 33 -9.59 16.37 -13.50
C VAL A 33 -8.37 15.57 -13.98
N VAL A 34 -8.03 14.47 -13.29
CA VAL A 34 -6.80 13.72 -13.55
C VAL A 34 -7.02 12.53 -14.49
N GLN A 35 -8.22 11.94 -14.44
CA GLN A 35 -8.58 10.83 -15.32
C GLN A 35 -9.30 11.37 -16.55
N ALA A 36 -8.58 11.36 -17.68
CA ALA A 36 -9.18 11.68 -18.97
C ALA A 36 -10.42 10.79 -19.26
N PRO A 37 -11.41 11.29 -20.06
CA PRO A 37 -12.64 10.55 -20.40
C PRO A 37 -12.40 9.14 -20.93
N GLU A 38 -11.23 8.88 -21.51
CA GLU A 38 -10.81 7.56 -21.99
C GLU A 38 -10.72 6.48 -20.89
N LEU A 39 -10.58 6.88 -19.63
CA LEU A 39 -10.51 5.98 -18.48
C LEU A 39 -11.89 5.63 -17.89
N GLN A 40 -12.94 6.25 -18.39
CA GLN A 40 -14.33 5.94 -18.04
C GLN A 40 -14.89 4.75 -18.84
N GLN A 41 -14.12 4.20 -19.80
CA GLN A 41 -14.56 2.99 -20.50
C GLN A 41 -14.74 1.87 -19.45
N PRO A 42 -15.90 1.20 -19.45
CA PRO A 42 -16.12 0.07 -18.58
C PRO A 42 -15.03 -0.98 -18.92
N LEU A 43 -14.06 -1.12 -18.00
CA LEU A 43 -13.14 -2.23 -18.09
C LEU A 43 -13.98 -3.49 -18.14
N ALA A 44 -13.73 -4.36 -19.11
CA ALA A 44 -14.43 -5.62 -19.24
C ALA A 44 -14.55 -6.26 -17.86
N LYS A 45 -15.78 -6.60 -17.47
CA LYS A 45 -16.11 -7.20 -16.17
C LYS A 45 -15.16 -8.37 -15.96
N GLU A 46 -14.07 -8.12 -15.25
CA GLU A 46 -13.10 -9.15 -14.95
C GLU A 46 -13.83 -10.25 -14.18
N ARG A 47 -14.09 -11.36 -14.84
CA ARG A 47 -14.36 -12.62 -14.14
C ARG A 47 -13.27 -12.77 -13.09
N SER A 48 -13.65 -13.16 -11.89
CA SER A 48 -12.78 -13.37 -10.73
C SER A 48 -11.43 -13.97 -11.18
N ASP A 49 -10.46 -13.06 -11.31
CA ASP A 49 -9.16 -13.39 -11.85
C ASP A 49 -8.29 -13.92 -10.72
N PHE A 50 -7.59 -15.00 -10.96
CA PHE A 50 -6.69 -15.61 -9.99
C PHE A 50 -5.68 -14.59 -9.41
N ALA A 51 -5.18 -13.67 -10.24
CA ALA A 51 -4.28 -12.60 -9.78
C ALA A 51 -4.98 -11.64 -8.81
N ALA A 52 -6.22 -11.25 -9.10
CA ALA A 52 -7.00 -10.41 -8.21
C ALA A 52 -7.26 -11.10 -6.88
N TRP A 53 -7.59 -12.39 -6.92
CA TRP A 53 -7.78 -13.19 -5.71
C TRP A 53 -6.50 -13.27 -4.86
N LEU A 54 -5.32 -13.54 -5.46
CA LEU A 54 -4.04 -13.53 -4.76
C LEU A 54 -3.74 -12.17 -4.11
N THR A 55 -3.94 -11.10 -4.87
CA THR A 55 -3.76 -9.73 -4.36
C THR A 55 -4.66 -9.47 -3.16
N TRP A 56 -5.92 -9.90 -3.23
CA TRP A 56 -6.89 -9.74 -2.15
C TRP A 56 -6.53 -10.51 -0.89
N CYS A 57 -6.17 -11.77 -1.03
CA CYS A 57 -5.73 -12.57 0.09
C CYS A 57 -4.51 -11.94 0.76
N GLY A 58 -3.57 -11.43 -0.04
CA GLY A 58 -2.41 -10.70 0.48
C GLY A 58 -2.80 -9.44 1.24
N VAL A 59 -3.66 -8.59 0.66
CA VAL A 59 -4.16 -7.36 1.30
C VAL A 59 -4.90 -7.65 2.60
N ALA A 60 -5.77 -8.67 2.61
CA ALA A 60 -6.53 -9.08 3.78
C ALA A 60 -5.64 -9.51 4.96
N VAL A 61 -4.45 -10.02 4.67
CA VAL A 61 -3.43 -10.35 5.67
C VAL A 61 -2.60 -9.14 6.06
N LEU A 62 -2.09 -8.39 5.07
CA LEU A 62 -1.13 -7.31 5.31
C LEU A 62 -1.75 -6.11 6.02
N ILE A 63 -3.01 -5.75 5.71
CA ILE A 63 -3.67 -4.61 6.37
C ILE A 63 -3.77 -4.81 7.89
N PRO A 64 -4.32 -5.92 8.42
CA PRO A 64 -4.35 -6.13 9.87
C PRO A 64 -2.95 -6.18 10.50
N LEU A 65 -1.97 -6.81 9.84
CA LEU A 65 -0.61 -6.90 10.36
C LEU A 65 0.09 -5.54 10.50
N HIS A 66 -0.29 -4.54 9.71
CA HIS A 66 0.23 -3.17 9.85
C HIS A 66 -0.66 -2.31 10.76
N LEU A 67 -1.98 -2.46 10.65
CA LEU A 67 -2.92 -1.59 11.35
C LEU A 67 -3.03 -1.92 12.84
N ILE A 68 -3.06 -3.21 13.20
CA ILE A 68 -3.20 -3.62 14.61
C ILE A 68 -2.03 -3.10 15.48
N PRO A 69 -0.75 -3.29 15.10
CA PRO A 69 0.36 -2.76 15.88
C PRO A 69 0.43 -1.23 15.89
N LEU A 70 -0.05 -0.58 14.83
CA LEU A 70 -0.14 0.89 14.77
C LEU A 70 -1.16 1.42 15.78
N LEU A 71 -2.32 0.80 15.87
CA LEU A 71 -3.40 1.21 16.78
C LEU A 71 -3.16 0.77 18.23
N PHE A 72 -2.64 -0.44 18.42
CA PHE A 72 -2.46 -1.10 19.72
C PHE A 72 -1.02 -1.57 19.95
N PRO A 73 -0.01 -0.67 19.94
CA PRO A 73 1.40 -1.08 20.00
C PRO A 73 1.77 -1.84 21.27
N GLY A 74 1.24 -1.42 22.44
CA GLY A 74 1.52 -2.10 23.70
C GLY A 74 0.95 -3.53 23.76
N ALA A 75 -0.29 -3.71 23.32
CA ALA A 75 -0.91 -5.03 23.21
C ALA A 75 -0.16 -5.93 22.21
N SER A 76 0.25 -5.37 21.08
CA SER A 76 1.04 -6.10 20.08
C SER A 76 2.38 -6.58 20.64
N LEU A 77 3.10 -5.74 21.37
CA LEU A 77 4.36 -6.14 22.01
C LEU A 77 4.14 -7.26 23.04
N SER A 78 3.08 -7.17 23.84
CA SER A 78 2.74 -8.20 24.82
C SER A 78 2.43 -9.54 24.15
N VAL A 79 1.65 -9.51 23.06
CA VAL A 79 1.29 -10.69 22.27
C VAL A 79 2.50 -11.29 21.59
N LEU A 80 3.35 -10.47 20.98
CA LEU A 80 4.57 -10.88 20.26
C LEU A 80 5.70 -11.34 21.20
N SER A 81 5.60 -11.11 22.51
CA SER A 81 6.53 -11.66 23.49
C SER A 81 6.42 -13.19 23.63
N TRP A 82 5.26 -13.75 23.26
CA TRP A 82 5.07 -15.20 23.22
C TRP A 82 5.58 -15.77 21.88
N ARG A 83 6.70 -16.47 21.94
CA ARG A 83 7.45 -16.95 20.77
C ARG A 83 6.62 -17.73 19.74
N PRO A 84 5.70 -18.65 20.08
CA PRO A 84 4.87 -19.34 19.08
C PRO A 84 4.01 -18.38 18.27
N LEU A 85 3.42 -17.36 18.94
CA LEU A 85 2.58 -16.39 18.26
C LEU A 85 3.39 -15.44 17.37
N LEU A 86 4.58 -15.04 17.83
CA LEU A 86 5.53 -14.28 17.01
C LEU A 86 5.83 -15.02 15.70
N VAL A 87 6.24 -16.30 15.79
CA VAL A 87 6.53 -17.12 14.60
C VAL A 87 5.30 -17.26 13.69
N THR A 88 4.12 -17.44 14.27
CA THR A 88 2.87 -17.52 13.49
C THR A 88 2.60 -16.22 12.73
N VAL A 89 2.72 -15.06 13.39
CA VAL A 89 2.53 -13.74 12.79
C VAL A 89 3.55 -13.50 11.66
N GLU A 90 4.81 -13.86 11.87
CA GLU A 90 5.85 -13.77 10.84
C GLU A 90 5.52 -14.65 9.62
N LEU A 91 5.16 -15.92 9.83
CA LEU A 91 4.79 -16.83 8.73
C LEU A 91 3.56 -16.33 7.95
N VAL A 92 2.54 -15.88 8.66
CA VAL A 92 1.34 -15.28 8.03
C VAL A 92 1.71 -14.03 7.24
N GLY A 93 2.60 -13.20 7.76
CA GLY A 93 3.12 -12.02 7.06
C GLY A 93 3.89 -12.39 5.78
N TRP A 94 4.74 -13.40 5.81
CA TRP A 94 5.47 -13.88 4.63
C TRP A 94 4.52 -14.40 3.56
N ILE A 95 3.55 -15.24 3.95
CA ILE A 95 2.55 -15.75 3.03
C ILE A 95 1.74 -14.61 2.42
N GLY A 96 1.25 -13.68 3.24
CA GLY A 96 0.49 -12.52 2.78
C GLY A 96 1.29 -11.64 1.83
N GLY A 97 2.56 -11.36 2.16
CA GLY A 97 3.47 -10.59 1.30
C GLY A 97 3.76 -11.29 -0.03
N ALA A 98 4.01 -12.60 0.00
CA ALA A 98 4.24 -13.39 -1.21
C ALA A 98 2.99 -13.44 -2.11
N LEU A 99 1.80 -13.67 -1.54
CA LEU A 99 0.53 -13.65 -2.29
C LEU A 99 0.29 -12.30 -2.95
N PHE A 100 0.47 -11.22 -2.21
CA PHE A 100 0.32 -9.86 -2.74
C PHE A 100 1.32 -9.57 -3.85
N LEU A 101 2.59 -9.91 -3.65
CA LEU A 101 3.65 -9.70 -4.65
C LEU A 101 3.38 -10.46 -5.94
N VAL A 102 3.05 -11.75 -5.84
CA VAL A 102 2.74 -12.58 -7.02
C VAL A 102 1.50 -12.06 -7.74
N GLY A 103 0.44 -11.70 -7.01
CA GLY A 103 -0.77 -11.14 -7.57
C GLY A 103 -0.51 -9.82 -8.32
N MET A 104 0.29 -8.93 -7.74
CA MET A 104 0.66 -7.64 -8.36
C MET A 104 1.56 -7.81 -9.58
N VAL A 105 2.57 -8.69 -9.53
CA VAL A 105 3.43 -9.00 -10.68
C VAL A 105 2.60 -9.57 -11.82
N HIS A 106 1.74 -10.54 -11.53
CA HIS A 106 0.87 -11.15 -12.55
C HIS A 106 -0.10 -10.13 -13.15
N SER A 107 -0.74 -9.31 -12.32
CA SER A 107 -1.62 -8.22 -12.78
C SER A 107 -0.87 -7.21 -13.67
N GLY A 108 0.33 -6.77 -13.25
CA GLY A 108 1.17 -5.87 -14.03
C GLY A 108 1.58 -6.47 -15.37
N TRP A 109 2.00 -7.74 -15.37
CA TRP A 109 2.39 -8.46 -16.58
C TRP A 109 1.25 -8.56 -17.60
N ARG A 110 0.03 -8.85 -17.14
CA ARG A 110 -1.16 -8.90 -18.00
C ARG A 110 -1.46 -7.55 -18.64
N ARG A 111 -1.37 -6.45 -17.88
CA ARG A 111 -1.58 -5.10 -18.39
C ARG A 111 -0.55 -4.67 -19.44
N ILE A 112 0.67 -5.19 -19.33
CA ILE A 112 1.72 -4.97 -20.35
C ILE A 112 1.41 -5.75 -21.63
N ARG A 113 0.93 -7.01 -21.52
CA ARG A 113 0.73 -7.89 -22.66
C ARG A 113 -0.61 -7.74 -23.36
N ASP A 114 -1.68 -7.51 -22.62
CA ASP A 114 -3.03 -7.45 -23.19
C ASP A 114 -3.69 -6.09 -22.92
N PRO A 115 -3.88 -5.27 -23.96
CA PRO A 115 -4.51 -3.95 -23.84
C PRO A 115 -5.94 -3.97 -23.28
N ARG A 116 -6.64 -5.13 -23.30
CA ARG A 116 -8.00 -5.29 -22.76
C ARG A 116 -8.04 -5.14 -21.24
N PHE A 117 -6.94 -5.38 -20.54
CA PHE A 117 -6.84 -5.22 -19.09
C PHE A 117 -6.42 -3.81 -18.64
N GLY A 118 -6.49 -2.83 -19.53
CA GLY A 118 -6.01 -1.47 -19.29
C GLY A 118 -4.50 -1.37 -19.52
N ARG A 119 -4.10 -0.52 -20.46
CA ARG A 119 -2.66 -0.28 -20.70
C ARG A 119 -2.06 0.48 -19.53
N LEU A 120 -0.85 0.10 -19.14
CA LEU A 120 0.05 1.00 -18.43
C LEU A 120 0.51 2.08 -19.42
N ARG A 121 -0.33 3.12 -19.60
CA ARG A 121 -0.15 4.12 -20.66
C ARG A 121 0.71 5.30 -20.24
N SER A 122 0.85 5.52 -18.94
CA SER A 122 1.58 6.67 -18.44
C SER A 122 2.79 6.26 -17.60
N GLY A 123 3.82 7.10 -17.58
CA GLY A 123 4.96 6.92 -16.68
C GLY A 123 4.55 6.90 -15.22
N LEU A 124 3.45 7.59 -14.87
CA LEU A 124 2.89 7.61 -13.52
C LEU A 124 2.33 6.24 -13.10
N GLU A 125 1.63 5.53 -14.00
CA GLU A 125 1.12 4.19 -13.71
C GLU A 125 2.25 3.18 -13.51
N LEU A 126 3.29 3.27 -14.36
CA LEU A 126 4.50 2.46 -14.20
C LEU A 126 5.22 2.79 -12.88
N ALA A 127 5.38 4.06 -12.54
CA ALA A 127 6.01 4.49 -11.30
C ALA A 127 5.21 4.00 -10.07
N THR A 128 3.87 4.06 -10.13
CA THR A 128 3.01 3.55 -9.06
C THR A 128 3.15 2.04 -8.91
N LEU A 129 3.06 1.29 -10.01
CA LEU A 129 3.26 -0.16 -9.99
C LEU A 129 4.63 -0.52 -9.42
N PHE A 130 5.67 0.12 -9.93
CA PHE A 130 7.03 -0.13 -9.46
C PHE A 130 7.20 0.20 -7.97
N SER A 131 6.66 1.31 -7.48
CA SER A 131 6.75 1.68 -6.06
C SER A 131 6.00 0.69 -5.16
N ILE A 132 4.82 0.19 -5.58
CA ILE A 132 4.08 -0.85 -4.86
C ILE A 132 4.89 -2.17 -4.83
N LEU A 133 5.44 -2.59 -5.97
CA LEU A 133 6.26 -3.80 -6.05
C LEU A 133 7.53 -3.67 -5.21
N ALA A 134 8.22 -2.53 -5.27
CA ALA A 134 9.42 -2.26 -4.48
C ALA A 134 9.11 -2.24 -2.97
N SER A 135 7.99 -1.62 -2.57
CA SER A 135 7.54 -1.63 -1.18
C SER A 135 7.23 -3.05 -0.70
N THR A 136 6.48 -3.82 -1.49
CA THR A 136 6.13 -5.19 -1.11
C THR A 136 7.36 -6.09 -1.04
N PHE A 137 8.23 -6.01 -2.04
CA PHE A 137 9.47 -6.78 -2.08
C PHE A 137 10.36 -6.44 -0.89
N SER A 138 10.63 -5.16 -0.63
CA SER A 138 11.44 -4.73 0.52
C SER A 138 10.80 -5.15 1.86
N GLY A 139 9.48 -5.10 1.97
CA GLY A 139 8.74 -5.58 3.14
C GLY A 139 8.91 -7.09 3.37
N VAL A 140 8.86 -7.90 2.31
CA VAL A 140 9.15 -9.34 2.40
C VAL A 140 10.60 -9.58 2.81
N VAL A 141 11.55 -8.82 2.24
CA VAL A 141 12.96 -8.92 2.64
C VAL A 141 13.14 -8.57 4.10
N VAL A 142 12.54 -7.48 4.59
CA VAL A 142 12.56 -7.11 6.02
C VAL A 142 12.02 -8.24 6.89
N ALA A 143 10.87 -8.81 6.51
CA ALA A 143 10.25 -9.88 7.28
C ALA A 143 11.12 -11.16 7.34
N VAL A 144 11.94 -11.42 6.32
CA VAL A 144 12.82 -12.60 6.25
C VAL A 144 14.20 -12.34 6.88
N ALA A 145 14.82 -11.21 6.51
CA ALA A 145 16.20 -10.90 6.90
C ALA A 145 16.29 -10.30 8.30
N ASP A 146 15.34 -9.43 8.65
CA ASP A 146 15.26 -8.76 9.95
C ASP A 146 14.19 -9.46 10.81
N ARG A 147 14.40 -10.74 11.15
CA ARG A 147 13.44 -11.55 11.94
C ARG A 147 13.08 -10.96 13.31
N TRP A 148 13.90 -10.08 13.83
CA TRP A 148 13.62 -9.24 15.00
C TRP A 148 12.69 -8.07 14.67
N GLY A 149 12.31 -7.94 13.41
CA GLY A 149 11.58 -6.84 12.83
C GLY A 149 10.14 -6.68 13.31
N SER A 150 9.50 -7.71 13.83
CA SER A 150 8.17 -7.57 14.43
C SER A 150 8.16 -6.62 15.64
N ALA A 151 9.28 -6.47 16.35
CA ALA A 151 9.42 -5.49 17.43
C ALA A 151 9.75 -4.08 16.90
N TRP A 152 10.55 -3.94 15.82
CA TRP A 152 10.93 -2.62 15.30
C TRP A 152 9.72 -1.83 14.79
N TYR A 153 8.73 -2.50 14.26
CA TYR A 153 7.50 -1.85 13.82
C TYR A 153 6.87 -1.06 14.97
N THR A 154 6.72 -1.67 16.14
CA THR A 154 6.11 -1.05 17.31
C THR A 154 7.04 -0.09 18.05
N THR A 155 8.35 -0.35 18.05
CA THR A 155 9.33 0.42 18.82
C THR A 155 10.00 1.55 18.04
N VAL A 156 10.04 1.46 16.73
CA VAL A 156 10.67 2.46 15.86
C VAL A 156 9.66 3.11 14.92
N LEU A 157 8.93 2.29 14.13
CA LEU A 157 8.05 2.85 13.09
C LEU A 157 6.82 3.53 13.69
N VAL A 158 6.18 2.94 14.69
CA VAL A 158 4.99 3.57 15.32
C VAL A 158 5.32 4.91 15.99
N PRO A 159 6.39 5.07 16.79
CA PRO A 159 6.82 6.37 17.29
C PRO A 159 7.10 7.37 16.17
N TYR A 160 7.79 6.94 15.11
CA TYR A 160 8.05 7.79 13.95
C TYR A 160 6.74 8.25 13.28
N LEU A 161 5.78 7.35 12.99
CA LEU A 161 4.49 7.72 12.39
C LEU A 161 3.70 8.69 13.27
N ARG A 162 3.72 8.48 14.60
CA ARG A 162 3.09 9.40 15.55
C ARG A 162 3.77 10.78 15.54
N SER A 163 5.09 10.82 15.43
CA SER A 163 5.84 12.08 15.34
C SER A 163 5.46 12.90 14.09
N LEU A 164 5.19 12.22 12.97
CA LEU A 164 4.67 12.88 11.77
C LEU A 164 3.27 13.48 11.99
N ILE A 165 2.37 12.74 12.64
CA ILE A 165 1.01 13.22 12.96
C ILE A 165 1.07 14.44 13.90
N LEU A 166 2.00 14.44 14.84
CA LEU A 166 2.21 15.54 15.77
C LEU A 166 2.99 16.73 15.17
N LEU A 167 3.33 16.68 13.87
CA LEU A 167 4.12 17.68 13.15
C LEU A 167 5.50 17.95 13.79
N ARG A 168 6.06 16.95 14.44
CA ARG A 168 7.39 16.96 15.09
C ARG A 168 8.17 15.71 14.65
N PRO A 169 8.57 15.62 13.37
CA PRO A 169 9.14 14.40 12.80
C PRO A 169 10.43 13.98 13.51
N GLU A 170 10.41 12.80 14.12
CA GLU A 170 11.57 12.19 14.78
C GLU A 170 12.04 11.00 13.92
N VAL A 171 13.11 11.21 13.19
CA VAL A 171 13.61 10.23 12.21
C VAL A 171 14.86 9.47 12.67
N SER A 172 15.41 9.76 13.85
CA SER A 172 16.67 9.19 14.34
C SER A 172 16.60 7.67 14.43
N GLY A 173 15.51 7.15 14.99
CA GLY A 173 15.28 5.71 15.10
C GLY A 173 15.25 5.01 13.73
N LEU A 174 14.51 5.58 12.77
CA LEU A 174 14.39 5.01 11.43
C LEU A 174 15.68 5.15 10.62
N SER A 175 16.38 6.27 10.71
CA SER A 175 17.66 6.48 10.02
C SER A 175 18.78 5.59 10.57
N GLY A 176 18.67 5.11 11.80
CA GLY A 176 19.56 4.13 12.40
C GLY A 176 19.33 2.68 11.98
N MET A 177 18.20 2.41 11.30
CA MET A 177 17.89 1.07 10.78
C MET A 177 18.71 0.73 9.55
N GLY A 178 18.78 -0.57 9.22
CA GLY A 178 19.40 -1.05 7.99
C GLY A 178 18.69 -0.53 6.71
N TYR A 179 19.30 -0.82 5.58
CA TYR A 179 18.80 -0.37 4.26
C TYR A 179 17.37 -0.82 3.96
N TRP A 180 17.02 -2.08 4.24
CA TRP A 180 15.72 -2.65 3.85
C TRP A 180 14.52 -2.04 4.59
N PRO A 181 14.54 -1.84 5.92
CA PRO A 181 13.48 -1.10 6.61
C PRO A 181 13.30 0.32 6.07
N GLN A 182 14.41 1.03 5.83
CA GLN A 182 14.36 2.37 5.25
C GLN A 182 13.76 2.37 3.84
N ALA A 183 14.18 1.43 2.98
CA ALA A 183 13.66 1.27 1.63
C ALA A 183 12.16 0.94 1.64
N HIS A 184 11.72 0.05 2.54
CA HIS A 184 10.32 -0.31 2.70
C HIS A 184 9.46 0.91 3.08
N VAL A 185 9.87 1.68 4.05
CA VAL A 185 9.14 2.88 4.49
C VAL A 185 9.10 3.94 3.37
N ALA A 186 10.25 4.22 2.73
CA ALA A 186 10.31 5.23 1.67
C ALA A 186 9.46 4.83 0.46
N THR A 187 9.56 3.59 -0.01
CA THR A 187 8.77 3.10 -1.16
C THR A 187 7.28 2.98 -0.84
N SER A 188 6.91 2.71 0.41
CA SER A 188 5.51 2.71 0.86
C SER A 188 4.92 4.13 0.81
N PHE A 189 5.61 5.14 1.30
CA PHE A 189 5.15 6.53 1.18
C PHE A 189 5.14 7.00 -0.28
N LEU A 190 6.10 6.58 -1.10
CA LEU A 190 6.09 6.87 -2.53
C LEU A 190 4.86 6.25 -3.20
N ALA A 191 4.55 4.99 -2.91
CA ALA A 191 3.36 4.34 -3.42
C ALA A 191 2.08 5.08 -2.99
N LEU A 192 1.97 5.46 -1.72
CA LEU A 192 0.85 6.25 -1.20
C LEU A 192 0.72 7.61 -1.87
N ALA A 193 1.84 8.29 -2.16
CA ALA A 193 1.84 9.57 -2.86
C ALA A 193 1.37 9.46 -4.32
N LEU A 194 1.73 8.39 -5.01
CA LEU A 194 1.39 8.18 -6.42
C LEU A 194 0.00 7.56 -6.62
N LEU A 195 -0.49 6.80 -5.63
CA LEU A 195 -1.73 6.04 -5.73
C LEU A 195 -2.96 6.87 -6.13
N PRO A 196 -3.18 8.10 -5.59
CA PRO A 196 -4.35 8.90 -5.94
C PRO A 196 -4.43 9.30 -7.41
N PHE A 197 -3.27 9.42 -8.08
CA PHE A 197 -3.16 9.88 -9.46
C PHE A 197 -3.08 8.73 -10.46
N SER A 198 -3.03 7.50 -9.98
CA SER A 198 -2.97 6.31 -10.82
C SER A 198 -4.34 5.68 -11.02
N THR A 199 -4.52 4.99 -12.13
CA THR A 199 -5.69 4.12 -12.35
C THR A 199 -5.55 2.77 -11.64
N TYR A 200 -4.48 2.63 -10.88
CA TYR A 200 -4.09 1.38 -10.24
C TYR A 200 -4.86 0.97 -8.99
N PRO A 201 -5.68 1.83 -8.32
CA PRO A 201 -6.56 1.26 -7.31
C PRO A 201 -7.35 0.14 -7.97
N PRO A 202 -7.22 -1.11 -7.50
CA PRO A 202 -7.92 -2.23 -8.08
C PRO A 202 -9.42 -1.90 -8.13
N GLN A 203 -10.12 -2.41 -9.13
CA GLN A 203 -11.57 -2.16 -9.34
C GLN A 203 -12.42 -2.36 -8.08
N TRP A 204 -11.92 -3.13 -7.15
CA TRP A 204 -12.54 -3.40 -5.87
C TRP A 204 -12.51 -2.24 -4.84
N ILE A 205 -11.46 -1.43 -4.79
CA ILE A 205 -11.51 -0.18 -4.02
C ILE A 205 -12.57 0.70 -4.64
N ARG A 206 -12.68 0.70 -5.96
CA ARG A 206 -13.70 1.40 -6.70
C ARG A 206 -15.09 0.86 -6.39
N SER A 207 -15.33 -0.44 -6.47
CA SER A 207 -16.62 -1.06 -6.17
C SER A 207 -17.02 -0.94 -4.70
N TRP A 208 -16.06 -0.99 -3.78
CA TRP A 208 -16.32 -0.76 -2.36
C TRP A 208 -16.75 0.68 -2.09
N PHE A 209 -16.08 1.65 -2.71
CA PHE A 209 -16.48 3.05 -2.62
C PHE A 209 -17.79 3.35 -3.36
N GLU A 210 -18.07 2.73 -4.49
CA GLU A 210 -19.33 2.85 -5.22
C GLU A 210 -20.48 2.28 -4.40
N PHE A 211 -20.29 1.17 -3.71
CA PHE A 211 -21.26 0.61 -2.76
C PHE A 211 -21.58 1.59 -1.63
N TRP A 212 -20.55 2.17 -0.98
CA TRP A 212 -20.75 3.13 0.12
C TRP A 212 -21.22 4.51 -0.36
N ALA A 213 -20.91 4.90 -1.57
CA ALA A 213 -21.37 6.16 -2.15
C ALA A 213 -22.82 6.13 -2.65
N GLY A 214 -23.54 5.00 -2.49
CA GLY A 214 -24.93 4.86 -2.91
C GLY A 214 -25.11 5.02 -4.42
N ALA A 215 -24.10 4.72 -5.23
CA ALA A 215 -24.22 4.72 -6.67
C ALA A 215 -25.17 3.58 -7.06
N GLU A 216 -26.44 3.94 -7.27
CA GLU A 216 -27.44 3.02 -7.82
C GLU A 216 -26.90 2.43 -9.13
N GLN A 217 -26.74 1.12 -9.15
CA GLN A 217 -26.55 0.43 -10.44
C GLN A 217 -27.75 0.77 -11.32
N PRO A 218 -27.54 1.24 -12.55
CA PRO A 218 -28.66 1.40 -13.46
C PRO A 218 -29.36 0.04 -13.56
N ARG A 219 -30.59 -0.03 -13.09
CA ARG A 219 -31.44 -1.20 -13.28
C ARG A 219 -31.48 -1.43 -14.79
N SER A 220 -30.85 -2.49 -15.25
CA SER A 220 -30.98 -2.95 -16.62
C SER A 220 -32.47 -3.14 -16.86
N ALA A 221 -33.04 -2.30 -17.71
CA ALA A 221 -34.39 -2.47 -18.20
C ALA A 221 -34.50 -3.92 -18.74
N ARG A 222 -35.43 -4.66 -18.14
CA ARG A 222 -35.86 -5.97 -18.64
C ARG A 222 -36.65 -5.82 -19.91
#